data_8359585cc9048caff24158dbb991de81
#
_entry.id   8359585cc9048caff24158dbb991de81
#
_cell.length_a   1.000
_cell.length_b   1.000
_cell.length_c   1.000
_cell.angle_alpha   90.00
_cell.angle_beta   90.00
_cell.angle_gamma   90.00
#
_symmetry.space_group_name_H-M   'P 1'
#
loop_
_entity.id
_entity.type
_entity.pdbx_description
1 polymer ?
#
loop_
_entity_poly.entity_id
_entity_poly.type
_entity_poly.pdbx_seq_one_letter_code
_entity_poly.pdbx_strand_id
1 'polypeptide(L)'
;MEYKLVKRFKKFYIEITNVCNLACDFCPETKRKPQFMSIEMFDKILDQIKPYTDYIYFHVKGEPLLHPDIDKFLDLSYKKGFKVNITTNGTLINKVKDKIIMKKALRQVNFSLHSFDGNEESKNKDKYINDILSFIRDTIENNNIFISLRLWNLDKDNITNLKKKRNAELLQIIEKEFKLPYKIEEKITPGKGIKVYNRIYINQDHEFEWPDLKAEEDDGKGFCYGLRNQVAILVDGTVVPCCLDGEGVINLGNINEIDFSRIIDSERANNILDGFSRREAVEELCRKCGYRKKFSI
;
A
#
# COMPACT_ATOMS: atom_id res chain seq x y z
N MET A 1 -26.49 4.66 -28.45
CA MET A 1 -25.44 5.17 -27.56
C MET A 1 -25.15 4.07 -26.57
N GLU A 2 -24.16 3.21 -26.84
CA GLU A 2 -23.76 2.16 -25.90
C GLU A 2 -23.09 2.84 -24.71
N TYR A 3 -23.68 2.73 -23.52
CA TYR A 3 -23.04 3.09 -22.28
C TYR A 3 -21.92 2.09 -22.01
N LYS A 4 -20.70 2.40 -22.45
CA LYS A 4 -19.51 1.64 -22.08
C LYS A 4 -19.41 1.70 -20.55
N LEU A 5 -19.62 0.58 -19.88
CA LEU A 5 -19.45 0.48 -18.43
C LEU A 5 -18.00 0.88 -18.10
N VAL A 6 -17.84 2.04 -17.47
CA VAL A 6 -16.53 2.52 -17.08
C VAL A 6 -15.97 1.60 -16.00
N LYS A 7 -14.79 1.04 -16.23
CA LYS A 7 -14.10 0.20 -15.23
C LYS A 7 -13.90 1.01 -13.94
N ARG A 8 -14.34 0.49 -12.81
CA ARG A 8 -14.14 1.14 -11.52
C ARG A 8 -13.16 0.34 -10.66
N PHE A 9 -12.03 0.97 -10.34
CA PHE A 9 -11.00 0.37 -9.50
C PHE A 9 -11.34 0.55 -8.01
N LYS A 10 -11.23 -0.54 -7.24
CA LYS A 10 -11.36 -0.50 -5.77
C LYS A 10 -10.10 0.02 -5.09
N LYS A 11 -8.93 -0.18 -5.73
CA LYS A 11 -7.63 0.25 -5.25
C LYS A 11 -6.89 0.94 -6.40
N PHE A 12 -6.75 2.23 -6.30
CA PHE A 12 -5.99 3.03 -7.25
C PHE A 12 -4.76 3.58 -6.53
N TYR A 13 -3.58 3.10 -6.89
CA TYR A 13 -2.34 3.50 -6.26
C TYR A 13 -1.69 4.65 -7.02
N ILE A 14 -1.23 5.67 -6.30
CA ILE A 14 -0.44 6.77 -6.84
C ILE A 14 0.81 6.87 -6.00
N GLU A 15 1.95 6.58 -6.60
CA GLU A 15 3.24 6.72 -5.96
C GLU A 15 3.64 8.20 -5.94
N ILE A 16 3.32 8.89 -4.86
CA ILE A 16 3.66 10.31 -4.74
C ILE A 16 5.15 10.55 -4.54
N THR A 17 5.89 9.54 -4.11
CA THR A 17 7.35 9.49 -4.07
C THR A 17 7.83 8.05 -4.05
N ASN A 18 8.99 7.78 -4.65
CA ASN A 18 9.72 6.50 -4.52
C ASN A 18 10.90 6.60 -3.53
N VAL A 19 11.07 7.74 -2.88
CA VAL A 19 12.09 7.94 -1.84
C VAL A 19 11.61 7.32 -0.53
N CYS A 20 12.47 6.54 0.12
CA CYS A 20 12.21 5.97 1.43
C CYS A 20 13.37 6.27 2.39
N ASN A 21 13.06 6.46 3.66
CA ASN A 21 14.05 6.64 4.72
C ASN A 21 14.45 5.33 5.40
N LEU A 22 13.90 4.20 4.97
CA LEU A 22 14.26 2.86 5.44
C LEU A 22 14.68 1.97 4.29
N ALA A 23 15.53 0.97 4.58
CA ALA A 23 15.91 -0.13 3.70
C ALA A 23 15.49 -1.46 4.33
N CYS A 24 14.19 -1.78 4.25
CA CYS A 24 13.63 -2.98 4.86
C CYS A 24 14.05 -4.24 4.08
N ASP A 25 14.43 -5.30 4.78
CA ASP A 25 14.89 -6.57 4.21
C ASP A 25 13.85 -7.25 3.29
N PHE A 26 12.57 -7.08 3.59
CA PHE A 26 11.46 -7.62 2.80
C PHE A 26 11.04 -6.74 1.60
N CYS A 27 11.56 -5.51 1.48
CA CYS A 27 11.15 -4.58 0.43
C CYS A 27 12.30 -4.40 -0.57
N PRO A 28 12.17 -4.88 -1.82
CA PRO A 28 13.24 -4.69 -2.81
C PRO A 28 13.50 -3.21 -3.06
N GLU A 29 14.77 -2.83 -3.11
CA GLU A 29 15.18 -1.48 -3.49
C GLU A 29 14.73 -1.17 -4.92
N THR A 30 14.28 0.07 -5.12
CA THR A 30 14.00 0.54 -6.48
C THR A 30 15.27 1.02 -7.17
N LYS A 31 15.40 0.68 -8.44
CA LYS A 31 16.49 1.17 -9.31
C LYS A 31 16.11 2.46 -10.03
N ARG A 32 14.86 2.89 -9.91
CA ARG A 32 14.37 4.12 -10.51
C ARG A 32 14.98 5.34 -9.81
N LYS A 33 15.17 6.42 -10.57
CA LYS A 33 15.69 7.68 -10.03
C LYS A 33 14.78 8.17 -8.89
N PRO A 34 15.35 8.55 -7.71
CA PRO A 34 14.58 9.14 -6.62
C PRO A 34 13.82 10.40 -7.05
N GLN A 35 12.52 10.44 -6.77
CA GLN A 35 11.65 11.54 -7.18
C GLN A 35 10.53 11.81 -6.17
N PHE A 36 10.04 13.04 -6.20
CA PHE A 36 8.78 13.48 -5.61
C PHE A 36 7.85 13.95 -6.72
N MET A 37 6.61 13.53 -6.69
CA MET A 37 5.59 13.94 -7.68
C MET A 37 5.26 15.41 -7.49
N SER A 38 5.13 16.17 -8.57
CA SER A 38 4.68 17.56 -8.48
C SER A 38 3.17 17.66 -8.25
N ILE A 39 2.73 18.78 -7.68
CA ILE A 39 1.30 19.06 -7.46
C ILE A 39 0.55 19.12 -8.79
N GLU A 40 1.15 19.70 -9.82
CA GLU A 40 0.57 19.84 -11.15
C GLU A 40 0.34 18.48 -11.81
N MET A 41 1.31 17.59 -11.69
CA MET A 41 1.18 16.22 -12.19
C MET A 41 0.09 15.47 -11.43
N PHE A 42 0.07 15.58 -10.11
CA PHE A 42 -0.94 14.95 -9.29
C PHE A 42 -2.35 15.46 -9.61
N ASP A 43 -2.50 16.77 -9.83
CA ASP A 43 -3.78 17.40 -10.23
C ASP A 43 -4.29 16.82 -11.55
N LYS A 44 -3.40 16.75 -12.56
CA LYS A 44 -3.69 16.13 -13.86
C LYS A 44 -4.09 14.66 -13.75
N ILE A 45 -3.41 13.88 -12.88
CA ILE A 45 -3.75 12.48 -12.61
C ILE A 45 -5.17 12.40 -12.05
N LEU A 46 -5.49 13.19 -11.02
CA LEU A 46 -6.80 13.15 -10.36
C LEU A 46 -7.95 13.43 -11.34
N ASP A 47 -7.78 14.37 -12.27
CA ASP A 47 -8.80 14.65 -13.29
C ASP A 47 -9.06 13.45 -14.19
N GLN A 48 -8.01 12.78 -14.63
CA GLN A 48 -8.14 11.65 -15.53
C GLN A 48 -8.72 10.39 -14.85
N ILE A 49 -8.44 10.19 -13.56
CA ILE A 49 -8.86 8.96 -12.86
C ILE A 49 -10.22 9.09 -12.15
N LYS A 50 -10.78 10.29 -12.03
CA LYS A 50 -12.05 10.52 -11.33
C LYS A 50 -13.20 9.62 -11.81
N PRO A 51 -13.37 9.31 -13.10
CA PRO A 51 -14.41 8.40 -13.57
C PRO A 51 -14.22 6.95 -13.08
N TYR A 52 -13.04 6.58 -12.59
CA TYR A 52 -12.66 5.18 -12.36
C TYR A 52 -12.60 4.80 -10.88
N THR A 53 -12.42 5.78 -9.97
CA THR A 53 -12.32 5.53 -8.54
C THR A 53 -12.68 6.74 -7.70
N ASP A 54 -13.10 6.48 -6.44
CA ASP A 54 -13.21 7.49 -5.37
C ASP A 54 -12.11 7.30 -4.30
N TYR A 55 -11.31 6.22 -4.40
CA TYR A 55 -10.34 5.84 -3.39
C TYR A 55 -8.95 5.76 -4.00
N ILE A 56 -8.01 6.54 -3.47
CA ILE A 56 -6.61 6.53 -3.88
C ILE A 56 -5.71 6.13 -2.71
N TYR A 57 -4.57 5.52 -3.05
CA TYR A 57 -3.60 4.98 -2.11
C TYR A 57 -2.24 5.60 -2.40
N PHE A 58 -1.66 6.31 -1.44
CA PHE A 58 -0.38 7.02 -1.62
C PHE A 58 0.81 6.11 -1.34
N HIS A 59 0.92 5.03 -2.08
CA HIS A 59 2.13 4.21 -2.07
C HIS A 59 2.19 3.24 -3.26
N VAL A 60 3.40 2.99 -3.72
CA VAL A 60 3.85 1.82 -4.47
C VAL A 60 5.18 1.44 -3.87
N LYS A 61 6.24 2.22 -4.11
CA LYS A 61 7.50 2.26 -3.37
C LYS A 61 7.55 3.54 -2.52
N GLY A 62 8.66 3.72 -1.77
CA GLY A 62 8.90 4.93 -0.99
C GLY A 62 8.08 5.05 0.29
N GLU A 63 8.31 6.16 0.99
CA GLU A 63 7.59 6.55 2.21
C GLU A 63 6.79 7.83 1.95
N PRO A 64 5.46 7.77 1.88
CA PRO A 64 4.65 8.94 1.52
C PRO A 64 4.77 10.10 2.51
N LEU A 65 5.08 9.84 3.78
CA LEU A 65 5.27 10.90 4.78
C LEU A 65 6.57 11.70 4.61
N LEU A 66 7.46 11.28 3.70
CA LEU A 66 8.61 12.08 3.26
C LEU A 66 8.21 13.20 2.30
N HIS A 67 7.04 13.10 1.66
CA HIS A 67 6.65 14.10 0.67
C HIS A 67 6.41 15.46 1.35
N PRO A 68 7.14 16.52 0.97
CA PRO A 68 7.08 17.82 1.65
C PRO A 68 5.69 18.45 1.61
N ASP A 69 4.96 18.24 0.52
CA ASP A 69 3.63 18.82 0.25
C ASP A 69 2.48 17.82 0.48
N ILE A 70 2.65 16.80 1.32
CA ILE A 70 1.62 15.78 1.56
C ILE A 70 0.28 16.37 1.98
N ASP A 71 0.28 17.47 2.73
CA ASP A 71 -0.91 18.19 3.14
C ASP A 71 -1.64 18.81 1.94
N LYS A 72 -0.92 19.36 0.96
CA LYS A 72 -1.50 19.92 -0.28
C LYS A 72 -2.10 18.83 -1.16
N PHE A 73 -1.45 17.66 -1.23
CA PHE A 73 -2.00 16.49 -1.92
C PHE A 73 -3.32 16.02 -1.32
N LEU A 74 -3.42 16.02 0.01
CA LEU A 74 -4.66 15.68 0.72
C LEU A 74 -5.76 16.73 0.47
N ASP A 75 -5.42 18.02 0.51
CA ASP A 75 -6.38 19.09 0.24
C ASP A 75 -6.91 19.03 -1.21
N LEU A 76 -6.03 18.79 -2.17
CA LEU A 76 -6.40 18.65 -3.58
C LEU A 76 -7.27 17.40 -3.80
N SER A 77 -6.91 16.29 -3.16
CA SER A 77 -7.73 15.06 -3.17
C SER A 77 -9.14 15.32 -2.65
N TYR A 78 -9.27 16.07 -1.54
CA TYR A 78 -10.57 16.44 -1.01
C TYR A 78 -11.37 17.31 -1.97
N LYS A 79 -10.74 18.34 -2.53
CA LYS A 79 -11.35 19.26 -3.50
C LYS A 79 -11.92 18.52 -4.72
N LYS A 80 -11.23 17.45 -5.16
CA LYS A 80 -11.68 16.61 -6.29
C LYS A 80 -12.54 15.42 -5.87
N GLY A 81 -12.90 15.32 -4.58
CA GLY A 81 -13.84 14.32 -4.05
C GLY A 81 -13.25 12.91 -3.94
N PHE A 82 -11.94 12.80 -3.68
CA PHE A 82 -11.29 11.53 -3.39
C PHE A 82 -11.13 11.29 -1.89
N LYS A 83 -11.08 10.01 -1.53
CA LYS A 83 -10.71 9.51 -0.20
C LYS A 83 -9.35 8.85 -0.28
N VAL A 84 -8.44 9.27 0.60
CA VAL A 84 -7.04 8.86 0.58
C VAL A 84 -6.75 7.82 1.64
N ASN A 85 -6.00 6.78 1.26
CA ASN A 85 -5.42 5.81 2.16
C ASN A 85 -3.90 5.93 2.08
N ILE A 86 -3.24 6.07 3.22
CA ILE A 86 -1.78 6.15 3.34
C ILE A 86 -1.27 4.85 3.91
N THR A 87 -0.20 4.30 3.33
CA THR A 87 0.59 3.24 3.96
C THR A 87 1.97 3.80 4.27
N THR A 88 2.38 3.69 5.53
CA THR A 88 3.62 4.29 6.04
C THR A 88 4.38 3.31 6.92
N ASN A 89 5.70 3.47 6.96
CA ASN A 89 6.53 2.81 7.96
C ASN A 89 6.37 3.41 9.37
N GLY A 90 5.72 4.54 9.50
CA GLY A 90 5.35 5.19 10.76
C GLY A 90 6.45 6.02 11.42
N THR A 91 7.71 5.97 10.96
CA THR A 91 8.85 6.63 11.62
C THR A 91 8.75 8.16 11.63
N LEU A 92 7.99 8.72 10.69
CA LEU A 92 7.82 10.17 10.55
C LEU A 92 6.49 10.68 11.09
N ILE A 93 5.63 9.81 11.63
CA ILE A 93 4.25 10.19 11.98
C ILE A 93 4.20 11.37 12.96
N ASN A 94 5.04 11.39 13.97
CA ASN A 94 5.08 12.47 14.95
C ASN A 94 5.50 13.82 14.35
N LYS A 95 6.31 13.81 13.27
CA LYS A 95 6.76 15.03 12.58
C LYS A 95 5.70 15.62 11.67
N VAL A 96 4.81 14.78 11.12
CA VAL A 96 3.84 15.20 10.09
C VAL A 96 2.38 15.13 10.54
N LYS A 97 2.09 14.61 11.73
CA LYS A 97 0.72 14.41 12.21
C LYS A 97 -0.14 15.66 12.09
N ASP A 98 0.36 16.82 12.47
CA ASP A 98 -0.40 18.07 12.46
C ASP A 98 -0.75 18.53 11.02
N LYS A 99 0.05 18.13 10.03
CA LYS A 99 -0.23 18.38 8.62
C LYS A 99 -1.32 17.51 8.03
N ILE A 100 -1.53 16.31 8.57
CA ILE A 100 -2.40 15.30 7.95
C ILE A 100 -3.66 14.96 8.74
N ILE A 101 -3.61 15.08 10.07
CA ILE A 101 -4.68 14.55 10.94
C ILE A 101 -6.05 15.22 10.70
N MET A 102 -6.08 16.51 10.39
CA MET A 102 -7.32 17.26 10.14
C MET A 102 -7.76 17.27 8.67
N LYS A 103 -7.03 16.57 7.79
CA LYS A 103 -7.33 16.58 6.35
C LYS A 103 -8.53 15.70 6.01
N LYS A 104 -9.58 16.30 5.47
CA LYS A 104 -10.87 15.64 5.17
C LYS A 104 -10.78 14.51 4.16
N ALA A 105 -9.77 14.53 3.27
CA ALA A 105 -9.53 13.43 2.35
C ALA A 105 -8.96 12.19 3.03
N LEU A 106 -8.24 12.34 4.15
CA LEU A 106 -7.56 11.23 4.82
C LEU A 106 -8.59 10.28 5.45
N ARG A 107 -8.75 9.13 4.81
CA ARG A 107 -9.70 8.10 5.24
C ARG A 107 -9.05 7.03 6.12
N GLN A 108 -7.83 6.63 5.78
CA GLN A 108 -7.17 5.51 6.44
C GLN A 108 -5.65 5.67 6.47
N VAL A 109 -5.05 5.31 7.60
CA VAL A 109 -3.60 5.17 7.74
C VAL A 109 -3.27 3.72 8.09
N ASN A 110 -2.38 3.11 7.29
CA ASN A 110 -1.85 1.78 7.52
C ASN A 110 -0.41 1.91 8.01
N PHE A 111 -0.13 1.45 9.21
CA PHE A 111 1.22 1.40 9.76
C PHE A 111 1.84 0.03 9.54
N SER A 112 2.93 -0.03 8.78
CA SER A 112 3.71 -1.24 8.55
C SER A 112 4.67 -1.46 9.72
N LEU A 113 4.18 -1.98 10.84
CA LEU A 113 4.96 -2.15 12.07
C LEU A 113 6.17 -3.07 11.89
N HIS A 114 6.07 -4.04 10.98
CA HIS A 114 7.16 -4.94 10.61
C HIS A 114 8.32 -4.25 9.87
N SER A 115 8.11 -3.04 9.33
CA SER A 115 9.17 -2.25 8.68
C SER A 115 10.28 -1.81 9.63
N PHE A 116 10.00 -1.83 10.93
CA PHE A 116 10.98 -1.45 11.95
C PHE A 116 12.09 -2.50 12.15
N ASP A 117 11.88 -3.74 11.68
CA ASP A 117 12.74 -4.87 11.97
C ASP A 117 14.05 -4.93 11.18
N GLY A 118 14.24 -4.15 10.16
CA GLY A 118 15.41 -4.20 9.27
C GLY A 118 16.41 -3.04 9.43
N ASN A 119 16.23 -2.17 10.42
CA ASN A 119 16.98 -0.93 10.47
C ASN A 119 17.73 -0.73 11.79
N GLU A 120 18.98 -0.24 11.71
CA GLU A 120 19.79 0.10 12.88
C GLU A 120 19.17 1.20 13.77
N GLU A 121 18.31 2.05 13.19
CA GLU A 121 17.51 3.04 13.92
C GLU A 121 16.45 2.42 14.84
N SER A 122 16.28 1.11 14.79
CA SER A 122 15.40 0.33 15.69
C SER A 122 15.80 0.44 17.18
N LYS A 123 16.81 1.21 17.51
CA LYS A 123 17.31 1.41 18.88
C LYS A 123 16.31 2.08 19.81
N ASN A 124 15.25 2.72 19.31
CA ASN A 124 14.26 3.41 20.13
C ASN A 124 12.84 2.91 19.86
N LYS A 125 12.60 1.60 20.09
CA LYS A 125 11.32 0.94 19.95
C LYS A 125 10.17 1.64 20.67
N ASP A 126 10.43 2.02 21.93
CA ASP A 126 9.41 2.61 22.79
C ASP A 126 8.96 3.96 22.23
N LYS A 127 9.90 4.76 21.73
CA LYS A 127 9.56 6.01 21.07
C LYS A 127 8.73 5.79 19.81
N TYR A 128 9.15 4.86 18.96
CA TYR A 128 8.47 4.57 17.70
C TYR A 128 7.01 4.16 17.91
N ILE A 129 6.76 3.17 18.76
CA ILE A 129 5.39 2.72 19.02
C ILE A 129 4.57 3.79 19.75
N ASN A 130 5.17 4.54 20.67
CA ASN A 130 4.52 5.62 21.39
C ASN A 130 4.12 6.78 20.44
N ASP A 131 4.94 7.12 19.45
CA ASP A 131 4.61 8.13 18.43
C ASP A 131 3.36 7.69 17.61
N ILE A 132 3.28 6.41 17.22
CA ILE A 132 2.12 5.84 16.53
C ILE A 132 0.89 5.84 17.45
N LEU A 133 1.01 5.40 18.70
CA LEU A 133 -0.10 5.38 19.65
C LEU A 133 -0.58 6.80 19.99
N SER A 134 0.33 7.79 20.05
CA SER A 134 -0.05 9.20 20.20
C SER A 134 -0.92 9.67 19.04
N PHE A 135 -0.51 9.39 17.79
CA PHE A 135 -1.32 9.70 16.61
C PHE A 135 -2.70 9.01 16.65
N ILE A 136 -2.74 7.75 17.10
CA ILE A 136 -4.00 7.01 17.23
C ILE A 136 -4.92 7.65 18.26
N ARG A 137 -4.41 8.04 19.43
CA ARG A 137 -5.20 8.75 20.47
C ARG A 137 -5.78 10.04 19.91
N ASP A 138 -4.97 10.84 19.23
CA ASP A 138 -5.44 12.09 18.61
C ASP A 138 -6.54 11.83 17.55
N THR A 139 -6.47 10.71 16.82
CA THR A 139 -7.52 10.33 15.85
C THR A 139 -8.81 9.84 16.51
N ILE A 140 -8.72 9.17 17.65
CA ILE A 140 -9.91 8.71 18.40
C ILE A 140 -10.73 9.90 18.89
N GLU A 141 -10.07 10.94 19.39
CA GLU A 141 -10.71 12.12 19.97
C GLU A 141 -11.31 13.05 18.91
N ASN A 142 -10.65 13.21 17.77
CA ASN A 142 -10.90 14.31 16.84
C ASN A 142 -11.39 13.89 15.46
N ASN A 143 -11.36 12.59 15.10
CA ASN A 143 -11.48 12.18 13.69
C ASN A 143 -12.17 10.84 13.47
N ASN A 144 -12.54 10.64 12.19
CA ASN A 144 -13.13 9.41 11.68
C ASN A 144 -12.15 8.58 10.82
N ILE A 145 -10.84 8.70 11.07
CA ILE A 145 -9.80 7.98 10.31
C ILE A 145 -9.77 6.51 10.73
N PHE A 146 -9.69 5.61 9.75
CA PHE A 146 -9.43 4.20 9.99
C PHE A 146 -7.94 3.98 10.19
N ILE A 147 -7.56 3.20 11.18
CA ILE A 147 -6.18 2.80 11.45
C ILE A 147 -6.03 1.29 11.25
N SER A 148 -5.01 0.91 10.51
CA SER A 148 -4.62 -0.49 10.34
C SER A 148 -3.16 -0.67 10.78
N LEU A 149 -2.97 -1.35 11.90
CA LEU A 149 -1.65 -1.77 12.38
C LEU A 149 -1.30 -3.10 11.69
N ARG A 150 -0.20 -3.15 10.94
CA ARG A 150 0.15 -4.32 10.12
C ARG A 150 1.43 -4.99 10.60
N LEU A 151 1.34 -6.30 10.84
CA LEU A 151 2.46 -7.20 11.09
C LEU A 151 2.40 -8.31 10.04
N TRP A 152 3.01 -8.07 8.87
CA TRP A 152 3.03 -9.02 7.74
C TRP A 152 4.36 -9.78 7.69
N ASN A 153 4.66 -10.44 8.77
CA ASN A 153 5.86 -11.22 9.00
C ASN A 153 5.57 -12.52 9.80
N LEU A 154 4.36 -13.10 9.62
CA LEU A 154 3.97 -14.38 10.21
C LEU A 154 4.55 -15.53 9.39
N ASP A 155 5.86 -15.71 9.38
CA ASP A 155 6.46 -16.85 8.70
C ASP A 155 6.45 -18.11 9.55
N LYS A 156 6.11 -19.22 8.91
CA LYS A 156 5.97 -20.49 9.61
C LYS A 156 7.31 -21.10 10.03
N ASP A 157 8.37 -20.92 9.24
CA ASP A 157 9.59 -21.70 9.39
C ASP A 157 10.88 -20.89 9.61
N ASN A 158 10.91 -19.59 9.38
CA ASN A 158 12.13 -18.77 9.38
C ASN A 158 12.10 -17.50 10.24
N ILE A 159 11.08 -17.31 11.08
CA ILE A 159 11.09 -16.16 11.99
C ILE A 159 12.19 -16.39 13.03
N THR A 160 13.19 -15.54 13.04
CA THR A 160 14.18 -15.53 14.11
C THR A 160 13.49 -15.34 15.47
N ASN A 161 14.02 -15.95 16.52
CA ASN A 161 13.48 -15.78 17.88
C ASN A 161 13.38 -14.29 18.27
N LEU A 162 14.22 -13.44 17.67
CA LEU A 162 14.21 -12.00 17.87
C LEU A 162 12.94 -11.35 17.25
N LYS A 163 12.60 -11.68 16.01
CA LYS A 163 11.37 -11.16 15.34
C LYS A 163 10.11 -11.61 16.08
N LYS A 164 10.05 -12.89 16.53
CA LYS A 164 8.93 -13.43 17.35
C LYS A 164 8.77 -12.65 18.66
N LYS A 165 9.86 -12.48 19.40
CA LYS A 165 9.85 -11.74 20.66
C LYS A 165 9.36 -10.31 20.46
N ARG A 166 9.81 -9.66 19.40
CA ARG A 166 9.46 -8.29 19.07
C ARG A 166 7.99 -8.15 18.67
N ASN A 167 7.44 -9.05 17.87
CA ASN A 167 6.01 -9.06 17.56
C ASN A 167 5.18 -9.22 18.84
N ALA A 168 5.56 -10.16 19.71
CA ALA A 168 4.87 -10.37 20.99
C ALA A 168 4.90 -9.11 21.88
N GLU A 169 6.05 -8.42 21.98
CA GLU A 169 6.16 -7.16 22.72
C GLU A 169 5.25 -6.07 22.14
N LEU A 170 5.20 -5.91 20.80
CA LEU A 170 4.31 -4.95 20.14
C LEU A 170 2.84 -5.28 20.39
N LEU A 171 2.46 -6.56 20.31
CA LEU A 171 1.09 -7.01 20.58
C LEU A 171 0.70 -6.72 22.03
N GLN A 172 1.58 -7.00 23.01
CA GLN A 172 1.34 -6.68 24.43
C GLN A 172 1.14 -5.19 24.68
N ILE A 173 1.91 -4.32 24.01
CA ILE A 173 1.75 -2.87 24.11
C ILE A 173 0.36 -2.46 23.58
N ILE A 174 -0.06 -3.00 22.43
CA ILE A 174 -1.36 -2.71 21.83
C ILE A 174 -2.50 -3.25 22.73
N GLU A 175 -2.38 -4.47 23.26
CA GLU A 175 -3.34 -5.06 24.20
C GLU A 175 -3.56 -4.18 25.44
N LYS A 176 -2.45 -3.69 26.01
CA LYS A 176 -2.47 -2.80 27.16
C LYS A 176 -3.08 -1.45 26.84
N GLU A 177 -2.71 -0.84 25.71
CA GLU A 177 -3.22 0.47 25.27
C GLU A 177 -4.75 0.45 25.14
N PHE A 178 -5.29 -0.58 24.48
CA PHE A 178 -6.73 -0.71 24.24
C PHE A 178 -7.47 -1.53 25.30
N LYS A 179 -6.79 -1.92 26.39
CA LYS A 179 -7.36 -2.71 27.50
C LYS A 179 -8.12 -3.93 27.01
N LEU A 180 -7.50 -4.69 26.08
CA LEU A 180 -8.16 -5.84 25.50
C LEU A 180 -8.35 -6.97 26.53
N PRO A 181 -9.54 -7.60 26.62
CA PRO A 181 -9.79 -8.69 27.55
C PRO A 181 -9.25 -10.05 27.08
N TYR A 182 -8.44 -10.07 26.01
CA TYR A 182 -7.89 -11.24 25.37
C TYR A 182 -6.51 -10.96 24.82
N LYS A 183 -5.75 -12.03 24.52
CA LYS A 183 -4.49 -11.95 23.80
C LYS A 183 -4.76 -11.92 22.29
N ILE A 184 -4.12 -10.99 21.58
CA ILE A 184 -4.28 -10.86 20.12
C ILE A 184 -3.81 -12.14 19.43
N GLU A 185 -2.72 -12.75 19.91
CA GLU A 185 -2.15 -13.97 19.34
C GLU A 185 -3.14 -15.16 19.31
N GLU A 186 -4.08 -15.23 20.26
CA GLU A 186 -5.11 -16.28 20.33
C GLU A 186 -6.20 -16.14 19.26
N LYS A 187 -6.29 -14.97 18.62
CA LYS A 187 -7.34 -14.65 17.65
C LYS A 187 -6.82 -14.44 16.23
N ILE A 188 -5.54 -14.70 16.00
CA ILE A 188 -4.92 -14.46 14.68
C ILE A 188 -5.55 -15.40 13.65
N THR A 189 -6.02 -14.79 12.57
CA THR A 189 -6.30 -15.48 11.31
C THR A 189 -5.53 -14.69 10.22
N PRO A 190 -4.55 -15.30 9.56
CA PRO A 190 -3.77 -14.65 8.53
C PRO A 190 -4.66 -13.95 7.49
N GLY A 191 -4.35 -12.71 7.16
CA GLY A 191 -5.12 -11.91 6.21
C GLY A 191 -6.42 -11.31 6.75
N LYS A 192 -6.89 -11.68 7.96
CA LYS A 192 -8.06 -11.08 8.60
C LYS A 192 -7.66 -10.07 9.67
N GLY A 193 -8.33 -8.91 9.68
CA GLY A 193 -8.13 -7.89 10.69
C GLY A 193 -8.90 -8.19 11.98
N ILE A 194 -8.24 -7.98 13.13
CA ILE A 194 -8.87 -8.00 14.46
C ILE A 194 -9.19 -6.55 14.82
N LYS A 195 -10.44 -6.27 15.15
CA LYS A 195 -10.85 -4.96 15.65
C LYS A 195 -10.40 -4.82 17.09
N VAL A 196 -9.49 -3.89 17.38
CA VAL A 196 -8.98 -3.62 18.74
C VAL A 196 -9.68 -2.41 19.39
N TYR A 197 -10.17 -1.48 18.57
CA TYR A 197 -10.98 -0.35 19.00
C TYR A 197 -11.89 0.13 17.86
N ASN A 198 -12.74 1.13 18.10
CA ASN A 198 -13.55 1.69 17.02
C ASN A 198 -12.65 2.24 15.90
N ARG A 199 -12.81 1.71 14.67
CA ARG A 199 -12.00 2.04 13.48
C ARG A 199 -10.51 1.71 13.57
N ILE A 200 -10.06 0.98 14.59
CA ILE A 200 -8.67 0.57 14.74
C ILE A 200 -8.60 -0.96 14.65
N TYR A 201 -7.75 -1.42 13.77
CA TYR A 201 -7.59 -2.85 13.46
C TYR A 201 -6.12 -3.22 13.50
N ILE A 202 -5.83 -4.43 13.98
CA ILE A 202 -4.54 -5.08 13.75
C ILE A 202 -4.70 -6.16 12.68
N ASN A 203 -3.80 -6.18 11.73
CA ASN A 203 -3.78 -7.11 10.62
C ASN A 203 -2.45 -7.86 10.62
N GLN A 204 -2.52 -9.18 10.68
CA GLN A 204 -1.36 -10.05 10.62
C GLN A 204 -1.48 -10.96 9.40
N ASP A 205 -0.39 -11.11 8.66
CA ASP A 205 -0.32 -11.97 7.48
C ASP A 205 1.11 -12.49 7.31
N HIS A 206 1.25 -13.49 6.47
CA HIS A 206 2.54 -13.99 6.03
C HIS A 206 3.21 -12.97 5.11
N GLU A 207 4.53 -12.96 5.14
CA GLU A 207 5.33 -12.29 4.12
C GLU A 207 5.02 -12.92 2.75
N PHE A 208 5.08 -12.12 1.69
CA PHE A 208 4.92 -12.61 0.34
C PHE A 208 6.18 -12.28 -0.47
N GLU A 209 6.49 -13.13 -1.41
CA GLU A 209 7.58 -12.89 -2.35
C GLU A 209 7.17 -11.83 -3.37
N TRP A 210 7.97 -10.77 -3.47
CA TRP A 210 7.80 -9.76 -4.48
C TRP A 210 8.05 -10.35 -5.88
N PRO A 211 7.36 -9.85 -6.91
CA PRO A 211 7.69 -10.25 -8.28
C PRO A 211 9.12 -9.83 -8.62
N ASP A 212 9.90 -10.77 -9.13
CA ASP A 212 11.29 -10.56 -9.57
C ASP A 212 11.55 -11.31 -10.88
N LEU A 213 12.04 -10.59 -11.90
CA LEU A 213 12.40 -11.20 -13.19
C LEU A 213 13.49 -12.27 -13.08
N LYS A 214 14.28 -12.27 -11.99
CA LYS A 214 15.30 -13.28 -11.72
C LYS A 214 14.75 -14.56 -11.06
N ALA A 215 13.53 -14.48 -10.50
CA ALA A 215 12.89 -15.67 -9.93
C ALA A 215 12.52 -16.68 -11.02
N GLU A 216 12.37 -17.93 -10.62
CA GLU A 216 11.86 -18.98 -11.50
C GLU A 216 10.39 -18.72 -11.86
N GLU A 217 10.05 -19.01 -13.10
CA GLU A 217 8.65 -18.98 -13.54
C GLU A 217 7.89 -20.17 -12.98
N ASP A 218 6.67 -19.95 -12.58
CA ASP A 218 5.72 -21.02 -12.32
C ASP A 218 4.94 -21.39 -13.60
N ASP A 219 3.94 -22.26 -13.48
CA ASP A 219 3.11 -22.70 -14.60
C ASP A 219 2.21 -21.59 -15.20
N GLY A 220 2.29 -20.37 -14.69
CA GLY A 220 1.50 -19.21 -15.11
C GLY A 220 0.01 -19.30 -14.78
N LYS A 221 -0.46 -20.41 -14.17
CA LYS A 221 -1.86 -20.60 -13.87
C LYS A 221 -2.28 -19.81 -12.61
N GLY A 222 -3.50 -19.34 -12.59
CA GLY A 222 -4.07 -18.65 -11.43
C GLY A 222 -4.76 -17.33 -11.79
N PHE A 223 -5.19 -16.63 -10.77
CA PHE A 223 -5.97 -15.41 -10.87
C PHE A 223 -5.23 -14.23 -10.22
N CYS A 224 -5.46 -13.04 -10.74
CA CYS A 224 -5.02 -11.80 -10.08
C CYS A 224 -6.03 -10.67 -10.30
N TYR A 225 -6.00 -9.71 -9.39
CA TYR A 225 -6.84 -8.51 -9.46
C TYR A 225 -6.22 -7.35 -10.25
N GLY A 226 -5.00 -7.51 -10.78
CA GLY A 226 -4.33 -6.51 -11.63
C GLY A 226 -5.22 -6.06 -12.78
N LEU A 227 -5.36 -4.76 -13.01
CA LEU A 227 -6.26 -4.10 -13.96
C LEU A 227 -7.76 -4.41 -13.80
N ARG A 228 -8.14 -5.40 -13.00
CA ARG A 228 -9.54 -5.74 -12.74
C ARG A 228 -10.15 -4.84 -11.66
N ASN A 229 -9.49 -4.70 -10.53
CA ASN A 229 -9.94 -3.84 -9.43
C ASN A 229 -8.81 -3.03 -8.79
N GLN A 230 -7.59 -3.16 -9.30
CA GLN A 230 -6.43 -2.37 -8.87
C GLN A 230 -5.57 -1.96 -10.07
N VAL A 231 -4.91 -0.82 -9.94
CA VAL A 231 -3.98 -0.25 -10.92
C VAL A 231 -3.04 0.69 -10.15
N ALA A 232 -1.86 0.98 -10.68
CA ALA A 232 -0.96 1.94 -10.08
C ALA A 232 -0.39 2.92 -11.12
N ILE A 233 -0.07 4.13 -10.65
CA ILE A 233 0.70 5.14 -11.37
C ILE A 233 1.95 5.42 -10.55
N LEU A 234 3.10 5.26 -11.18
CA LEU A 234 4.40 5.53 -10.59
C LEU A 234 4.69 7.03 -10.55
N VAL A 235 5.70 7.44 -9.79
CA VAL A 235 6.03 8.85 -9.55
C VAL A 235 6.36 9.64 -10.82
N ASP A 236 6.78 8.97 -11.89
CA ASP A 236 7.07 9.54 -13.22
C ASP A 236 5.88 9.53 -14.19
N GLY A 237 4.72 9.01 -13.75
CA GLY A 237 3.50 8.91 -14.55
C GLY A 237 3.32 7.59 -15.28
N THR A 238 4.25 6.66 -15.17
CA THR A 238 4.12 5.32 -15.74
C THR A 238 2.95 4.57 -15.10
N VAL A 239 2.04 4.04 -15.92
CA VAL A 239 0.90 3.24 -15.48
C VAL A 239 1.27 1.77 -15.51
N VAL A 240 1.01 1.07 -14.39
CA VAL A 240 1.32 -0.35 -14.19
C VAL A 240 0.10 -1.11 -13.66
N PRO A 241 -0.01 -2.43 -13.86
CA PRO A 241 -1.23 -3.17 -13.52
C PRO A 241 -1.53 -3.28 -12.02
N CYS A 242 -0.54 -3.12 -11.17
CA CYS A 242 -0.70 -3.23 -9.72
C CYS A 242 0.45 -2.55 -8.96
N CYS A 243 0.28 -2.39 -7.64
CA CYS A 243 1.29 -1.78 -6.77
C CYS A 243 2.54 -2.65 -6.52
N LEU A 244 2.57 -3.90 -6.99
CA LEU A 244 3.75 -4.77 -6.86
C LEU A 244 4.73 -4.61 -8.01
N ASP A 245 4.31 -4.04 -9.13
CA ASP A 245 5.21 -3.67 -10.23
C ASP A 245 5.84 -2.29 -9.95
N GLY A 246 6.60 -2.21 -8.88
CA GLY A 246 7.24 -0.97 -8.45
C GLY A 246 8.40 -0.52 -9.32
N GLU A 247 8.86 -1.34 -10.27
CA GLU A 247 9.91 -0.98 -11.23
C GLU A 247 9.36 -0.59 -12.62
N GLY A 248 8.05 -0.73 -12.84
CA GLY A 248 7.44 -0.39 -14.13
C GLY A 248 7.76 -1.37 -15.25
N VAL A 249 7.99 -2.63 -14.91
CA VAL A 249 8.32 -3.70 -15.90
C VAL A 249 7.16 -3.89 -16.87
N ILE A 250 5.94 -3.91 -16.38
CA ILE A 250 4.73 -3.97 -17.19
C ILE A 250 4.25 -2.53 -17.44
N ASN A 251 5.02 -1.77 -18.20
CA ASN A 251 4.66 -0.41 -18.58
C ASN A 251 3.49 -0.44 -19.58
N LEU A 252 2.36 0.09 -19.17
CA LEU A 252 1.14 0.20 -19.98
C LEU A 252 1.05 1.51 -20.77
N GLY A 253 1.92 2.47 -20.45
CA GLY A 253 1.97 3.83 -21.00
C GLY A 253 2.21 4.86 -19.92
N ASN A 254 2.42 6.13 -20.31
CA ASN A 254 2.65 7.22 -19.39
C ASN A 254 1.49 8.22 -19.45
N ILE A 255 0.92 8.57 -18.29
CA ILE A 255 -0.25 9.47 -18.20
C ILE A 255 0.06 10.91 -18.62
N ASN A 256 1.34 11.28 -18.72
CA ASN A 256 1.75 12.57 -19.26
C ASN A 256 1.65 12.64 -20.79
N GLU A 257 1.68 11.51 -21.46
CA GLU A 257 1.72 11.36 -22.92
C GLU A 257 0.39 10.89 -23.50
N ILE A 258 -0.27 9.98 -22.79
CA ILE A 258 -1.49 9.29 -23.26
C ILE A 258 -2.55 9.36 -22.17
N ASP A 259 -3.80 9.68 -22.55
CA ASP A 259 -4.91 9.68 -21.59
C ASP A 259 -5.08 8.31 -20.90
N PHE A 260 -5.37 8.35 -19.60
CA PHE A 260 -5.54 7.15 -18.79
C PHE A 260 -6.56 6.16 -19.39
N SER A 261 -7.64 6.66 -19.98
CA SER A 261 -8.65 5.84 -20.66
C SER A 261 -8.05 4.99 -21.77
N ARG A 262 -7.18 5.58 -22.59
CA ARG A 262 -6.51 4.87 -23.69
C ARG A 262 -5.50 3.84 -23.17
N ILE A 263 -4.80 4.18 -22.08
CA ILE A 263 -3.81 3.27 -21.47
C ILE A 263 -4.49 1.99 -20.98
N ILE A 264 -5.59 2.10 -20.23
CA ILE A 264 -6.29 0.93 -19.69
C ILE A 264 -7.10 0.13 -20.72
N ASP A 265 -7.40 0.74 -21.88
CA ASP A 265 -8.05 0.09 -23.00
C ASP A 265 -7.05 -0.37 -24.10
N SER A 266 -5.73 -0.26 -23.83
CA SER A 266 -4.69 -0.73 -24.72
C SER A 266 -4.74 -2.27 -24.90
N GLU A 267 -4.18 -2.75 -26.01
CA GLU A 267 -4.09 -4.19 -26.30
C GLU A 267 -3.39 -4.95 -25.16
N ARG A 268 -2.25 -4.42 -24.67
CA ARG A 268 -1.52 -5.04 -23.56
C ARG A 268 -2.35 -5.13 -22.30
N ALA A 269 -3.07 -4.07 -21.92
CA ALA A 269 -3.93 -4.07 -20.75
C ALA A 269 -5.10 -5.07 -20.88
N ASN A 270 -5.70 -5.16 -22.06
CA ASN A 270 -6.76 -6.11 -22.33
C ASN A 270 -6.26 -7.55 -22.32
N ASN A 271 -5.08 -7.83 -22.90
CA ASN A 271 -4.46 -9.16 -22.84
C ASN A 271 -4.21 -9.64 -21.42
N ILE A 272 -3.78 -8.75 -20.51
CA ILE A 272 -3.62 -9.08 -19.07
C ILE A 272 -4.98 -9.43 -18.42
N LEU A 273 -6.03 -8.64 -18.69
CA LEU A 273 -7.37 -8.88 -18.16
C LEU A 273 -7.96 -10.21 -18.66
N ASP A 274 -7.82 -10.48 -19.94
CA ASP A 274 -8.30 -11.68 -20.59
C ASP A 274 -7.54 -12.91 -20.14
N GLY A 275 -6.21 -12.80 -20.02
CA GLY A 275 -5.36 -13.84 -19.47
C GLY A 275 -5.82 -14.25 -18.07
N PHE A 276 -5.96 -13.32 -17.14
CA PHE A 276 -6.46 -13.63 -15.80
C PHE A 276 -7.94 -14.09 -15.78
N SER A 277 -8.73 -13.70 -16.75
CA SER A 277 -10.10 -14.25 -16.89
C SER A 277 -10.09 -15.73 -17.28
N ARG A 278 -9.08 -16.16 -18.07
CA ARG A 278 -8.81 -17.56 -18.40
C ARG A 278 -7.92 -18.28 -17.38
N ARG A 279 -7.59 -17.64 -16.25
CA ARG A 279 -6.67 -18.17 -15.24
C ARG A 279 -5.22 -18.32 -15.71
N GLU A 280 -4.76 -17.40 -16.55
CA GLU A 280 -3.41 -17.40 -17.12
C GLU A 280 -2.71 -16.06 -16.86
N ALA A 281 -1.46 -16.11 -16.40
CA ALA A 281 -0.58 -14.96 -16.29
C ALA A 281 0.18 -14.77 -17.62
N VAL A 282 -0.21 -13.78 -18.41
CA VAL A 282 0.40 -13.53 -19.74
C VAL A 282 1.73 -12.78 -19.67
N GLU A 283 1.95 -12.00 -18.60
CA GLU A 283 3.19 -11.25 -18.41
C GLU A 283 4.22 -12.07 -17.63
N GLU A 284 5.50 -11.97 -18.03
CA GLU A 284 6.61 -12.69 -17.37
C GLU A 284 6.67 -12.34 -15.86
N LEU A 285 6.62 -11.06 -15.52
CA LEU A 285 6.63 -10.62 -14.12
C LEU A 285 5.49 -11.22 -13.32
N CYS A 286 4.32 -11.41 -13.93
CA CYS A 286 3.16 -12.02 -13.28
C CYS A 286 3.36 -13.52 -13.04
N ARG A 287 4.07 -14.23 -13.92
CA ARG A 287 4.42 -15.65 -13.73
C ARG A 287 5.45 -15.85 -12.61
N LYS A 288 6.20 -14.80 -12.28
CA LYS A 288 7.23 -14.76 -11.21
C LYS A 288 6.74 -14.03 -9.93
N CYS A 289 5.43 -13.92 -9.74
CA CYS A 289 4.84 -13.16 -8.64
C CYS A 289 4.31 -14.07 -7.52
N GLY A 290 4.99 -14.11 -6.39
CA GLY A 290 4.56 -14.89 -5.22
C GLY A 290 3.20 -14.45 -4.65
N TYR A 291 2.85 -13.16 -4.75
CA TYR A 291 1.55 -12.68 -4.29
C TYR A 291 0.37 -13.25 -5.09
N ARG A 292 0.55 -13.53 -6.39
CA ARG A 292 -0.48 -14.18 -7.23
C ARG A 292 -0.85 -15.57 -6.71
N LYS A 293 0.12 -16.29 -6.15
CA LYS A 293 -0.10 -17.63 -5.57
C LYS A 293 -1.16 -17.65 -4.46
N LYS A 294 -1.39 -16.51 -3.79
CA LYS A 294 -2.48 -16.39 -2.79
C LYS A 294 -3.90 -16.56 -3.39
N PHE A 295 -4.06 -16.41 -4.70
CA PHE A 295 -5.34 -16.52 -5.40
C PHE A 295 -5.43 -17.78 -6.28
N SER A 296 -4.41 -18.62 -6.25
CA SER A 296 -4.42 -19.93 -6.91
C SER A 296 -5.15 -20.92 -5.99
N ILE A 297 -6.25 -21.46 -6.46
CA ILE A 297 -7.03 -22.53 -5.83
C ILE A 297 -6.73 -23.79 -6.63
#